data_84b90fe07919b89797368deb14d24f85
#
_entry.id   84b90fe07919b89797368deb14d24f85
#
_cell.length_a   1.000
_cell.length_b   1.000
_cell.length_c   1.000
_cell.angle_alpha   90.00
_cell.angle_beta   90.00
_cell.angle_gamma   90.00
#
_symmetry.space_group_name_H-M   'P 1'
#
loop_
_entity.id
_entity.type
_entity.pdbx_description
1 polymer ?
#
loop_
_entity_poly.entity_id
_entity_poly.type
_entity_poly.pdbx_seq_one_letter_code
_entity_poly.pdbx_strand_id
1 'polypeptide(L)'
;MKASSDGHRSGFACFVGRPNAGKSTLTNALVGSKVAITSSKPQTTRHAIRGIVHREDAQLILVDTPGLHRPRTLLGQRLNDVVHATWSEVDIVGFCVPANEKIGPGDRFIAAELAKIAVRTPVIGIVTKTDLVKPEQIAEQLMALQKVMDFADLIPVSAVDDFQIGSLTELLVSKLPEGPQLYPDGDLTDEPEQTLVAELIREAALEGVRDELPHSIAVTIEEMMPHEGRDDLIDIHAFLYVERPSQKGIILGHKGERLKQVGAEARKHIEALLGTRVYLDLHIKVAKEWQRDPKQLRKLGF
;
A
#
# COMPACT_ATOMS: atom_id res chain seq x y z
N MET A 1 21.20 15.51 -17.16
CA MET A 1 21.95 14.56 -16.34
C MET A 1 22.91 15.35 -15.48
N LYS A 2 22.61 15.58 -14.20
CA LYS A 2 23.60 16.07 -13.22
C LYS A 2 24.56 14.93 -12.96
N ALA A 3 25.85 15.22 -12.97
CA ALA A 3 26.89 14.27 -12.62
C ALA A 3 26.59 13.68 -11.22
N SER A 4 26.82 12.38 -11.05
CA SER A 4 26.78 11.70 -9.76
C SER A 4 27.63 12.49 -8.76
N SER A 5 27.01 13.08 -7.75
CA SER A 5 27.73 13.57 -6.58
C SER A 5 28.34 12.35 -5.90
N ASP A 6 29.65 12.36 -5.65
CA ASP A 6 30.31 11.36 -4.82
C ASP A 6 29.49 11.22 -3.51
N GLY A 7 28.97 9.99 -3.26
CA GLY A 7 28.24 9.68 -2.04
C GLY A 7 26.71 9.68 -2.13
N HIS A 8 26.08 9.94 -3.29
CA HIS A 8 24.61 9.80 -3.44
C HIS A 8 24.22 8.33 -3.34
N ARG A 9 23.15 8.04 -2.59
CA ARG A 9 22.61 6.69 -2.39
C ARG A 9 21.25 6.55 -3.03
N SER A 10 20.99 5.44 -3.70
CA SER A 10 19.68 5.14 -4.25
C SER A 10 19.41 3.64 -4.23
N GLY A 11 18.15 3.29 -4.02
CA GLY A 11 17.74 1.90 -4.02
C GLY A 11 16.31 1.70 -3.53
N PHE A 12 15.95 0.44 -3.39
CA PHE A 12 14.60 0.00 -3.13
C PHE A 12 14.46 -0.59 -1.72
N ALA A 13 13.39 -0.24 -1.04
CA ALA A 13 12.98 -0.91 0.20
C ALA A 13 11.52 -1.34 0.12
N CYS A 14 11.15 -2.45 0.74
CA CYS A 14 9.75 -2.84 0.87
C CYS A 14 9.38 -3.08 2.33
N PHE A 15 8.10 -2.88 2.64
CA PHE A 15 7.54 -3.21 3.94
C PHE A 15 6.73 -4.50 3.88
N VAL A 16 7.02 -5.38 4.82
CA VAL A 16 6.42 -6.70 4.93
C VAL A 16 5.76 -6.84 6.30
N GLY A 17 4.70 -7.61 6.38
CA GLY A 17 3.98 -7.83 7.63
C GLY A 17 2.58 -8.35 7.36
N ARG A 18 1.89 -8.75 8.42
CA ARG A 18 0.48 -9.16 8.31
C ARG A 18 -0.39 -8.07 7.70
N PRO A 19 -1.58 -8.39 7.18
CA PRO A 19 -2.57 -7.38 6.87
C PRO A 19 -2.79 -6.43 8.06
N ASN A 20 -2.97 -5.15 7.79
CA ASN A 20 -3.17 -4.09 8.80
C ASN A 20 -1.98 -3.82 9.74
N ALA A 21 -0.78 -4.29 9.43
CA ALA A 21 0.43 -3.96 10.19
C ALA A 21 0.92 -2.50 10.02
N GLY A 22 0.20 -1.66 9.26
CA GLY A 22 0.53 -0.25 9.07
C GLY A 22 1.49 0.05 7.91
N LYS A 23 1.76 -0.91 7.02
CA LYS A 23 2.72 -0.78 5.90
C LYS A 23 2.43 0.41 4.98
N SER A 24 1.25 0.47 4.39
CA SER A 24 0.84 1.55 3.46
C SER A 24 0.78 2.91 4.15
N THR A 25 0.35 2.96 5.43
CA THR A 25 0.37 4.18 6.23
C THR A 25 1.80 4.67 6.44
N LEU A 26 2.72 3.74 6.72
CA LEU A 26 4.14 4.04 6.89
C LEU A 26 4.77 4.51 5.57
N THR A 27 4.46 3.86 4.45
CA THR A 27 4.89 4.29 3.10
C THR A 27 4.45 5.73 2.83
N ASN A 28 3.18 6.05 3.05
CA ASN A 28 2.65 7.41 2.86
C ASN A 28 3.34 8.45 3.76
N ALA A 29 3.61 8.10 5.03
CA ALA A 29 4.29 9.00 5.96
C ALA A 29 5.74 9.29 5.53
N LEU A 30 6.48 8.28 5.07
CA LEU A 30 7.85 8.44 4.58
C LEU A 30 7.93 9.25 3.28
N VAL A 31 6.98 9.05 2.36
CA VAL A 31 6.87 9.82 1.10
C VAL A 31 6.40 11.26 1.37
N GLY A 32 5.67 11.49 2.47
CA GLY A 32 5.03 12.77 2.77
C GLY A 32 3.78 13.06 1.94
N SER A 33 3.27 12.05 1.24
CA SER A 33 2.07 12.16 0.39
C SER A 33 1.32 10.83 0.34
N LYS A 34 0.03 10.88 -0.03
CA LYS A 34 -0.80 9.70 -0.18
C LYS A 34 -0.58 9.05 -1.54
N VAL A 35 0.32 8.07 -1.60
CA VAL A 35 0.59 7.26 -2.80
C VAL A 35 -0.03 5.87 -2.72
N ALA A 36 -0.26 5.35 -1.53
CA ALA A 36 -0.91 4.05 -1.30
C ALA A 36 -2.21 4.22 -0.52
N ILE A 37 -3.22 3.42 -0.85
CA ILE A 37 -4.48 3.44 -0.10
C ILE A 37 -4.33 2.77 1.27
N THR A 38 -5.12 3.24 2.22
CA THR A 38 -5.11 2.74 3.60
C THR A 38 -6.50 2.28 4.01
N SER A 39 -6.60 1.17 4.70
CA SER A 39 -7.87 0.68 5.25
C SER A 39 -7.62 -0.26 6.42
N SER A 40 -8.59 -0.36 7.31
CA SER A 40 -8.61 -1.39 8.36
C SER A 40 -8.94 -2.79 7.83
N LYS A 41 -9.22 -2.94 6.53
CA LYS A 41 -9.61 -4.22 5.92
C LYS A 41 -8.40 -5.00 5.44
N PRO A 42 -8.43 -6.34 5.48
CA PRO A 42 -7.37 -7.16 4.90
C PRO A 42 -7.34 -7.02 3.37
N GLN A 43 -6.17 -7.24 2.78
CA GLN A 43 -5.94 -7.11 1.34
C GLN A 43 -6.28 -5.71 0.78
N THR A 44 -5.97 -4.66 1.55
CA THR A 44 -6.12 -3.28 1.10
C THR A 44 -5.20 -3.02 -0.09
N THR A 45 -3.91 -3.30 0.02
CA THR A 45 -2.95 -3.22 -1.09
C THR A 45 -3.05 -4.48 -1.95
N ARG A 46 -3.17 -4.31 -3.26
CA ARG A 46 -3.24 -5.41 -4.24
C ARG A 46 -2.22 -5.29 -5.37
N HIS A 47 -1.67 -4.12 -5.55
CA HIS A 47 -0.59 -3.82 -6.50
C HIS A 47 0.67 -3.45 -5.71
N ALA A 48 1.83 -3.68 -6.28
CA ALA A 48 3.08 -3.16 -5.74
C ALA A 48 3.20 -1.69 -6.16
N ILE A 49 2.81 -0.79 -5.26
CA ILE A 49 2.86 0.66 -5.51
C ILE A 49 4.21 1.19 -5.05
N ARG A 50 4.89 1.97 -5.91
CA ARG A 50 6.15 2.63 -5.56
C ARG A 50 5.89 4.04 -5.09
N GLY A 51 6.47 4.36 -3.91
CA GLY A 51 6.55 5.70 -3.37
C GLY A 51 7.99 6.18 -3.37
N ILE A 52 8.25 7.40 -3.80
CA ILE A 52 9.61 7.94 -3.99
C ILE A 52 9.87 8.99 -2.92
N VAL A 53 10.92 8.78 -2.13
CA VAL A 53 11.41 9.73 -1.13
C VAL A 53 12.67 10.39 -1.68
N HIS A 54 12.61 11.71 -1.90
CA HIS A 54 13.72 12.51 -2.36
C HIS A 54 14.47 13.16 -1.20
N ARG A 55 15.80 13.08 -1.25
CA ARG A 55 16.72 13.80 -0.37
C ARG A 55 17.84 14.40 -1.21
N GLU A 56 18.58 15.36 -0.64
CA GLU A 56 19.75 15.92 -1.32
C GLU A 56 20.85 14.88 -1.57
N ASP A 57 21.01 13.95 -0.64
CA ASP A 57 22.04 12.91 -0.60
C ASP A 57 21.55 11.52 -1.02
N ALA A 58 20.22 11.34 -1.24
CA ALA A 58 19.67 10.02 -1.52
C ALA A 58 18.31 10.04 -2.22
N GLN A 59 17.99 8.92 -2.86
CA GLN A 59 16.65 8.61 -3.33
C GLN A 59 16.23 7.21 -2.87
N LEU A 60 15.23 7.13 -1.99
CA LEU A 60 14.68 5.88 -1.48
C LEU A 60 13.37 5.57 -2.18
N ILE A 61 13.29 4.42 -2.85
CA ILE A 61 12.08 3.93 -3.49
C ILE A 61 11.43 2.90 -2.56
N LEU A 62 10.25 3.22 -2.07
CA LEU A 62 9.46 2.36 -1.19
C LEU A 62 8.46 1.57 -2.02
N VAL A 63 8.55 0.25 -1.98
CA VAL A 63 7.58 -0.63 -2.65
C VAL A 63 6.55 -1.11 -1.63
N ASP A 64 5.35 -0.51 -1.66
CA ASP A 64 4.23 -0.98 -0.84
C ASP A 64 3.68 -2.29 -1.41
N THR A 65 3.64 -3.33 -0.59
CA THR A 65 3.26 -4.66 -1.03
C THR A 65 2.01 -5.16 -0.30
N PRO A 66 1.26 -6.08 -0.93
CA PRO A 66 0.19 -6.79 -0.24
C PRO A 66 0.67 -7.44 1.08
N GLY A 67 -0.23 -7.55 2.04
CA GLY A 67 0.06 -8.30 3.27
C GLY A 67 0.15 -9.80 3.00
N LEU A 68 1.22 -10.44 3.46
CA LEU A 68 1.41 -11.88 3.29
C LEU A 68 0.44 -12.67 4.17
N HIS A 69 -0.27 -13.62 3.57
CA HIS A 69 -1.25 -14.47 4.25
C HIS A 69 -1.41 -15.82 3.55
N ARG A 70 -2.06 -16.78 4.20
CA ARG A 70 -2.38 -18.07 3.53
C ARG A 70 -3.42 -17.84 2.43
N PRO A 71 -3.09 -18.11 1.15
CA PRO A 71 -3.99 -17.84 0.05
C PRO A 71 -5.16 -18.83 0.04
N ARG A 72 -6.38 -18.33 -0.22
CA ARG A 72 -7.60 -19.12 -0.38
C ARG A 72 -8.18 -19.04 -1.80
N THR A 73 -7.69 -18.12 -2.60
CA THR A 73 -8.13 -17.85 -3.97
C THR A 73 -6.91 -17.70 -4.87
N LEU A 74 -7.11 -17.77 -6.19
CA LEU A 74 -6.06 -17.52 -7.17
C LEU A 74 -5.51 -16.09 -7.05
N LEU A 75 -6.40 -15.10 -6.78
CA LEU A 75 -5.96 -13.74 -6.45
C LEU A 75 -4.99 -13.75 -5.28
N GLY A 76 -5.35 -14.41 -4.17
CA GLY A 76 -4.48 -14.49 -2.99
C GLY A 76 -3.10 -15.11 -3.28
N GLN A 77 -3.04 -16.11 -4.16
CA GLN A 77 -1.78 -16.70 -4.63
C GLN A 77 -0.95 -15.66 -5.39
N ARG A 78 -1.53 -14.97 -6.37
CA ARG A 78 -0.85 -13.93 -7.14
C ARG A 78 -0.33 -12.78 -6.27
N LEU A 79 -1.12 -12.35 -5.26
CA LEU A 79 -0.67 -11.34 -4.31
C LEU A 79 0.56 -11.78 -3.51
N ASN A 80 0.60 -13.04 -3.08
CA ASN A 80 1.79 -13.58 -2.41
C ASN A 80 3.00 -13.68 -3.36
N ASP A 81 2.76 -14.06 -4.63
CA ASP A 81 3.83 -14.11 -5.65
C ASP A 81 4.45 -12.71 -5.87
N VAL A 82 3.63 -11.65 -5.90
CA VAL A 82 4.10 -10.26 -5.97
C VAL A 82 4.99 -9.92 -4.77
N VAL A 83 4.59 -10.31 -3.55
CA VAL A 83 5.39 -10.07 -2.34
C VAL A 83 6.75 -10.77 -2.44
N HIS A 84 6.77 -12.05 -2.81
CA HIS A 84 8.02 -12.83 -2.91
C HIS A 84 8.93 -12.31 -4.03
N ALA A 85 8.39 -11.91 -5.17
CA ALA A 85 9.16 -11.29 -6.25
C ALA A 85 9.82 -10.00 -5.77
N THR A 86 9.04 -9.11 -5.11
CA THR A 86 9.55 -7.85 -4.56
C THR A 86 10.69 -8.07 -3.58
N TRP A 87 10.61 -9.07 -2.68
CA TRP A 87 11.67 -9.32 -1.71
C TRP A 87 13.02 -9.67 -2.33
N SER A 88 13.02 -10.29 -3.51
CA SER A 88 14.25 -10.65 -4.21
C SER A 88 14.89 -9.49 -4.98
N GLU A 89 14.17 -8.40 -5.16
CA GLU A 89 14.57 -7.26 -5.98
C GLU A 89 14.90 -6.00 -5.18
N VAL A 90 14.60 -5.98 -3.87
CA VAL A 90 14.86 -4.80 -3.02
C VAL A 90 16.19 -4.92 -2.27
N ASP A 91 16.76 -3.76 -1.93
CA ASP A 91 17.99 -3.63 -1.17
C ASP A 91 17.76 -3.79 0.34
N ILE A 92 16.54 -3.48 0.81
CA ILE A 92 16.18 -3.49 2.25
C ILE A 92 14.75 -4.01 2.42
N VAL A 93 14.53 -4.78 3.47
CA VAL A 93 13.18 -5.20 3.90
C VAL A 93 12.89 -4.67 5.30
N GLY A 94 11.77 -3.96 5.46
CA GLY A 94 11.23 -3.58 6.76
C GLY A 94 10.13 -4.56 7.20
N PHE A 95 10.34 -5.29 8.28
CA PHE A 95 9.34 -6.17 8.86
C PHE A 95 8.48 -5.43 9.88
N CYS A 96 7.24 -5.13 9.52
CA CYS A 96 6.29 -4.35 10.31
C CYS A 96 5.46 -5.23 11.24
N VAL A 97 5.51 -4.91 12.54
CA VAL A 97 4.70 -5.57 13.58
C VAL A 97 4.01 -4.49 14.42
N PRO A 98 2.67 -4.50 14.57
CA PRO A 98 1.97 -3.50 15.36
C PRO A 98 2.30 -3.60 16.87
N ALA A 99 2.47 -2.45 17.53
CA ALA A 99 2.75 -2.39 18.96
C ALA A 99 1.59 -2.89 19.82
N ASN A 100 0.34 -2.70 19.36
CA ASN A 100 -0.89 -3.04 20.05
C ASN A 100 -1.36 -4.49 19.84
N GLU A 101 -0.59 -5.30 19.12
CA GLU A 101 -0.92 -6.70 18.85
C GLU A 101 0.25 -7.61 19.22
N LYS A 102 -0.05 -8.74 19.85
CA LYS A 102 0.99 -9.74 20.17
C LYS A 102 1.52 -10.40 18.91
N ILE A 103 2.82 -10.70 18.91
CA ILE A 103 3.47 -11.49 17.86
C ILE A 103 2.84 -12.87 17.80
N GLY A 104 2.17 -13.17 16.69
CA GLY A 104 1.42 -14.38 16.47
C GLY A 104 2.06 -15.37 15.48
N PRO A 105 1.36 -16.48 15.16
CA PRO A 105 1.85 -17.46 14.20
C PRO A 105 2.10 -16.87 12.81
N GLY A 106 1.30 -15.88 12.39
CA GLY A 106 1.48 -15.19 11.10
C GLY A 106 2.78 -14.40 11.03
N ASP A 107 3.14 -13.68 12.10
CA ASP A 107 4.40 -12.93 12.17
C ASP A 107 5.61 -13.89 12.16
N ARG A 108 5.53 -15.00 12.89
CA ARG A 108 6.57 -16.04 12.92
C ARG A 108 6.75 -16.72 11.56
N PHE A 109 5.66 -16.93 10.83
CA PHE A 109 5.70 -17.46 9.46
C PHE A 109 6.44 -16.48 8.54
N ILE A 110 6.09 -15.19 8.57
CA ILE A 110 6.76 -14.16 7.76
C ILE A 110 8.24 -14.07 8.11
N ALA A 111 8.57 -14.05 9.41
CA ALA A 111 9.95 -14.00 9.87
C ALA A 111 10.77 -15.22 9.39
N ALA A 112 10.20 -16.42 9.41
CA ALA A 112 10.85 -17.62 8.90
C ALA A 112 11.11 -17.56 7.39
N GLU A 113 10.21 -16.94 6.61
CA GLU A 113 10.44 -16.71 5.18
C GLU A 113 11.51 -15.63 4.96
N LEU A 114 11.48 -14.53 5.73
CA LEU A 114 12.48 -13.46 5.66
C LEU A 114 13.88 -13.95 6.04
N ALA A 115 14.00 -14.83 7.02
CA ALA A 115 15.30 -15.39 7.43
C ALA A 115 16.03 -16.09 6.28
N LYS A 116 15.31 -16.59 5.27
CA LYS A 116 15.91 -17.24 4.08
C LYS A 116 16.65 -16.23 3.19
N ILE A 117 16.25 -14.98 3.19
CA ILE A 117 16.84 -13.91 2.36
C ILE A 117 17.74 -12.96 3.15
N ALA A 118 17.63 -12.92 4.48
CA ALA A 118 18.35 -12.00 5.35
C ALA A 118 19.88 -12.10 5.28
N VAL A 119 20.41 -13.17 4.71
CA VAL A 119 21.87 -13.34 4.45
C VAL A 119 22.39 -12.32 3.43
N ARG A 120 21.54 -11.86 2.51
CA ARG A 120 21.91 -10.94 1.41
C ARG A 120 21.25 -9.58 1.55
N THR A 121 20.02 -9.54 2.05
CA THR A 121 19.21 -8.33 2.15
C THR A 121 18.99 -8.01 3.63
N PRO A 122 19.41 -6.84 4.14
CA PRO A 122 19.20 -6.45 5.53
C PRO A 122 17.71 -6.36 5.83
N VAL A 123 17.31 -6.95 6.94
CA VAL A 123 15.92 -6.89 7.45
C VAL A 123 15.89 -6.00 8.69
N ILE A 124 15.08 -4.96 8.66
CA ILE A 124 14.85 -4.03 9.77
C ILE A 124 13.53 -4.40 10.44
N GLY A 125 13.54 -4.64 11.74
CA GLY A 125 12.33 -4.85 12.52
C GLY A 125 11.70 -3.50 12.89
N ILE A 126 10.43 -3.30 12.49
CA ILE A 126 9.71 -2.04 12.69
C ILE A 126 8.48 -2.30 13.56
N VAL A 127 8.49 -1.76 14.78
CA VAL A 127 7.31 -1.77 15.64
C VAL A 127 6.44 -0.57 15.28
N THR A 128 5.33 -0.80 14.59
CA THR A 128 4.40 0.24 14.11
C THR A 128 3.29 0.55 15.12
N LYS A 129 2.53 1.63 14.89
CA LYS A 129 1.35 2.02 15.70
C LYS A 129 1.69 2.24 17.18
N THR A 130 2.83 2.84 17.45
CA THR A 130 3.26 3.13 18.82
C THR A 130 2.38 4.16 19.54
N ASP A 131 1.62 4.96 18.79
CA ASP A 131 0.57 5.88 19.24
C ASP A 131 -0.59 5.17 19.99
N LEU A 132 -0.79 3.88 19.77
CA LEU A 132 -1.89 3.11 20.37
C LEU A 132 -1.55 2.44 21.71
N VAL A 133 -0.31 2.59 22.19
CA VAL A 133 0.18 1.87 23.37
C VAL A 133 1.05 2.77 24.27
N LYS A 134 1.30 2.30 25.49
CA LYS A 134 2.22 2.98 26.41
C LYS A 134 3.69 2.64 26.12
N PRO A 135 4.65 3.48 26.53
CA PRO A 135 6.08 3.26 26.29
C PRO A 135 6.60 1.89 26.76
N GLU A 136 6.07 1.38 27.88
CA GLU A 136 6.46 0.08 28.41
C GLU A 136 6.09 -1.06 27.46
N GLN A 137 4.93 -0.96 26.81
CA GLN A 137 4.46 -1.95 25.82
C GLN A 137 5.28 -1.90 24.53
N ILE A 138 5.79 -0.71 24.14
CA ILE A 138 6.72 -0.57 23.03
C ILE A 138 8.00 -1.34 23.30
N ALA A 139 8.58 -1.16 24.49
CA ALA A 139 9.79 -1.88 24.92
C ALA A 139 9.57 -3.39 24.93
N GLU A 140 8.45 -3.85 25.50
CA GLU A 140 8.08 -5.28 25.51
C GLU A 140 7.96 -5.84 24.08
N GLN A 141 7.34 -5.09 23.18
CA GLN A 141 7.16 -5.52 21.79
C GLN A 141 8.49 -5.58 21.01
N LEU A 142 9.40 -4.62 21.24
CA LEU A 142 10.75 -4.65 20.68
C LEU A 142 11.54 -5.87 21.16
N MET A 143 11.48 -6.16 22.48
CA MET A 143 12.12 -7.33 23.05
C MET A 143 11.52 -8.64 22.53
N ALA A 144 10.21 -8.66 22.28
CA ALA A 144 9.54 -9.81 21.71
C ALA A 144 9.91 -10.01 20.24
N LEU A 145 10.02 -8.90 19.47
CA LEU A 145 10.39 -8.93 18.07
C LEU A 145 11.85 -9.41 17.88
N GLN A 146 12.76 -8.94 18.72
CA GLN A 146 14.17 -9.35 18.70
C GLN A 146 14.37 -10.87 18.83
N LYS A 147 13.44 -11.57 19.47
CA LYS A 147 13.49 -13.04 19.65
C LYS A 147 12.95 -13.82 18.44
N VAL A 148 12.40 -13.14 17.45
CA VAL A 148 11.74 -13.80 16.30
C VAL A 148 12.74 -14.16 15.21
N MET A 149 13.70 -13.28 14.94
CA MET A 149 14.81 -13.48 14.00
C MET A 149 15.92 -12.46 14.29
N ASP A 150 17.07 -12.62 13.67
CA ASP A 150 18.15 -11.63 13.70
C ASP A 150 17.80 -10.48 12.74
N PHE A 151 17.66 -9.29 13.29
CA PHE A 151 17.43 -8.06 12.54
C PHE A 151 18.72 -7.24 12.43
N ALA A 152 18.90 -6.55 11.29
CA ALA A 152 19.98 -5.59 11.13
C ALA A 152 19.82 -4.39 12.07
N ASP A 153 18.58 -3.98 12.33
CA ASP A 153 18.20 -2.92 13.27
C ASP A 153 16.74 -3.11 13.74
N LEU A 154 16.38 -2.47 14.84
CA LEU A 154 15.03 -2.43 15.40
C LEU A 154 14.62 -0.99 15.68
N ILE A 155 13.44 -0.58 15.24
CA ILE A 155 12.94 0.78 15.44
C ILE A 155 11.43 0.80 15.72
N PRO A 156 10.96 1.53 16.76
CA PRO A 156 9.55 1.81 16.97
C PRO A 156 9.14 3.09 16.24
N VAL A 157 7.95 3.10 15.60
CA VAL A 157 7.45 4.24 14.85
C VAL A 157 5.95 4.46 15.01
N SER A 158 5.49 5.70 14.88
CA SER A 158 4.11 6.04 14.58
C SER A 158 4.05 6.90 13.33
N ALA A 159 3.40 6.39 12.29
CA ALA A 159 3.16 7.15 11.08
C ALA A 159 2.06 8.22 11.26
N VAL A 160 1.20 8.08 12.28
CA VAL A 160 0.11 9.01 12.59
C VAL A 160 0.65 10.22 13.36
N ASP A 161 1.53 9.99 14.34
CA ASP A 161 2.13 11.03 15.18
C ASP A 161 3.49 11.51 14.67
N ASP A 162 3.91 11.09 13.48
CA ASP A 162 5.23 11.38 12.89
C ASP A 162 6.41 10.98 13.81
N PHE A 163 6.18 10.01 14.72
CA PHE A 163 7.17 9.57 15.68
C PHE A 163 8.23 8.68 15.00
N GLN A 164 9.48 9.11 15.05
CA GLN A 164 10.66 8.46 14.48
C GLN A 164 10.61 8.18 12.97
N ILE A 165 9.75 8.87 12.21
CA ILE A 165 9.70 8.71 10.74
C ILE A 165 10.99 9.23 10.10
N GLY A 166 11.51 10.37 10.53
CA GLY A 166 12.82 10.88 10.09
C GLY A 166 13.97 9.92 10.40
N SER A 167 14.01 9.37 11.63
CA SER A 167 15.04 8.39 12.04
C SER A 167 14.97 7.08 11.22
N LEU A 168 13.75 6.63 10.91
CA LEU A 168 13.56 5.47 10.02
C LEU A 168 14.05 5.78 8.60
N THR A 169 13.76 6.98 8.08
CA THR A 169 14.27 7.41 6.76
C THR A 169 15.78 7.39 6.72
N GLU A 170 16.46 7.96 7.73
CA GLU A 170 17.91 7.96 7.84
C GLU A 170 18.49 6.55 7.94
N LEU A 171 17.86 5.69 8.74
CA LEU A 171 18.25 4.30 8.87
C LEU A 171 18.16 3.55 7.54
N LEU A 172 17.03 3.70 6.81
CA LEU A 172 16.85 3.09 5.49
C LEU A 172 17.90 3.61 4.50
N VAL A 173 18.07 4.92 4.39
CA VAL A 173 19.05 5.54 3.50
C VAL A 173 20.47 5.08 3.80
N SER A 174 20.85 4.91 5.08
CA SER A 174 22.17 4.44 5.48
C SER A 174 22.52 3.05 4.96
N LYS A 175 21.52 2.22 4.67
CA LYS A 175 21.66 0.85 4.17
C LYS A 175 21.59 0.76 2.63
N LEU A 176 21.22 1.84 1.93
CA LEU A 176 21.16 1.85 0.48
C LEU A 176 22.55 1.80 -0.15
N PRO A 177 22.70 1.18 -1.31
CA PRO A 177 23.94 1.24 -2.08
C PRO A 177 24.20 2.67 -2.60
N GLU A 178 25.44 2.98 -2.92
CA GLU A 178 25.78 4.16 -3.71
C GLU A 178 25.24 3.97 -5.14
N GLY A 179 24.58 4.99 -5.66
CA GLY A 179 23.97 4.92 -6.98
C GLY A 179 23.43 6.27 -7.46
N PRO A 180 23.14 6.37 -8.76
CA PRO A 180 22.58 7.59 -9.35
C PRO A 180 21.11 7.75 -8.93
N GLN A 181 20.58 8.95 -9.09
CA GLN A 181 19.15 9.21 -9.00
C GLN A 181 18.40 8.36 -10.05
N LEU A 182 17.36 7.64 -9.62
CA LEU A 182 16.59 6.68 -10.42
C LEU A 182 15.35 7.31 -11.05
N TYR A 183 14.74 8.28 -10.37
CA TYR A 183 13.53 8.98 -10.80
C TYR A 183 13.75 10.49 -10.85
N PRO A 184 13.04 11.22 -11.73
CA PRO A 184 13.10 12.68 -11.80
C PRO A 184 12.75 13.36 -10.46
N ASP A 185 13.29 14.55 -10.24
CA ASP A 185 12.95 15.36 -9.07
C ASP A 185 11.46 15.71 -9.06
N GLY A 186 10.82 15.50 -7.93
CA GLY A 186 9.40 15.83 -7.71
C GLY A 186 8.42 14.69 -8.00
N ASP A 187 8.85 13.61 -8.64
CA ASP A 187 8.00 12.43 -8.80
C ASP A 187 7.81 11.74 -7.44
N LEU A 188 6.57 11.57 -7.01
CA LEU A 188 6.24 10.88 -5.74
C LEU A 188 5.91 9.40 -5.95
N THR A 189 5.60 9.01 -7.18
CA THR A 189 5.29 7.64 -7.59
C THR A 189 5.47 7.50 -9.10
N ASP A 190 5.67 6.28 -9.59
CA ASP A 190 5.68 5.95 -11.01
C ASP A 190 4.38 5.26 -11.46
N GLU A 191 3.39 5.15 -10.57
CA GLU A 191 2.12 4.54 -10.91
C GLU A 191 1.29 5.44 -11.85
N PRO A 192 0.65 4.87 -12.87
CA PRO A 192 -0.28 5.61 -13.71
C PRO A 192 -1.41 6.24 -12.88
N GLU A 193 -1.76 7.49 -13.17
CA GLU A 193 -2.86 8.20 -12.47
C GLU A 193 -4.16 7.39 -12.44
N GLN A 194 -4.49 6.68 -13.51
CA GLN A 194 -5.67 5.82 -13.58
C GLN A 194 -5.64 4.70 -12.51
N THR A 195 -4.46 4.12 -12.23
CA THR A 195 -4.29 3.11 -11.18
C THR A 195 -4.55 3.72 -9.81
N LEU A 196 -3.97 4.89 -9.54
CA LEU A 196 -4.17 5.60 -8.27
C LEU A 196 -5.63 6.01 -8.08
N VAL A 197 -6.29 6.50 -9.12
CA VAL A 197 -7.71 6.85 -9.11
C VAL A 197 -8.58 5.62 -8.82
N ALA A 198 -8.31 4.48 -9.47
CA ALA A 198 -9.04 3.23 -9.20
C ALA A 198 -8.88 2.78 -7.74
N GLU A 199 -7.66 2.88 -7.20
CA GLU A 199 -7.39 2.56 -5.80
C GLU A 199 -8.10 3.50 -4.82
N LEU A 200 -8.16 4.82 -5.08
CA LEU A 200 -8.91 5.77 -4.25
C LEU A 200 -10.41 5.49 -4.25
N ILE A 201 -10.99 5.10 -5.39
CA ILE A 201 -12.39 4.64 -5.45
C ILE A 201 -12.57 3.36 -4.64
N ARG A 202 -11.62 2.42 -4.73
CA ARG A 202 -11.66 1.18 -3.99
C ARG A 202 -11.53 1.40 -2.48
N GLU A 203 -10.67 2.32 -2.04
CA GLU A 203 -10.55 2.72 -0.63
C GLU A 203 -11.89 3.22 -0.07
N ALA A 204 -12.52 4.17 -0.77
CA ALA A 204 -13.83 4.70 -0.38
C ALA A 204 -14.91 3.60 -0.32
N ALA A 205 -14.88 2.62 -1.24
CA ALA A 205 -15.79 1.49 -1.25
C ALA A 205 -15.54 0.48 -0.12
N LEU A 206 -14.28 0.36 0.36
CA LEU A 206 -13.90 -0.50 1.49
C LEU A 206 -14.40 0.06 2.83
N GLU A 207 -14.64 1.35 2.93
CA GLU A 207 -15.11 1.97 4.15
C GLU A 207 -16.50 1.47 4.54
N GLY A 208 -16.67 1.07 5.80
CA GLY A 208 -17.96 0.58 6.32
C GLY A 208 -18.44 -0.78 5.79
N VAL A 209 -17.71 -1.48 4.92
CA VAL A 209 -18.02 -2.86 4.52
C VAL A 209 -17.45 -3.88 5.51
N ARG A 210 -18.08 -5.07 5.58
CA ARG A 210 -17.73 -6.13 6.54
C ARG A 210 -17.68 -7.49 5.84
N ASP A 211 -17.27 -8.51 6.59
CA ASP A 211 -17.22 -9.92 6.20
C ASP A 211 -16.38 -10.17 4.93
N GLU A 212 -16.90 -10.86 3.94
CA GLU A 212 -16.22 -11.22 2.70
C GLU A 212 -16.27 -10.12 1.62
N LEU A 213 -17.05 -9.07 1.82
CA LEU A 213 -17.25 -8.02 0.81
C LEU A 213 -15.96 -7.25 0.47
N PRO A 214 -15.08 -6.90 1.44
CA PRO A 214 -13.81 -6.24 1.13
C PRO A 214 -12.93 -7.01 0.14
N HIS A 215 -12.93 -8.32 0.20
CA HIS A 215 -12.16 -9.17 -0.71
C HIS A 215 -12.72 -9.15 -2.13
N SER A 216 -14.04 -8.96 -2.28
CA SER A 216 -14.76 -9.06 -3.54
C SER A 216 -14.79 -7.78 -4.37
N ILE A 217 -14.31 -6.65 -3.83
CA ILE A 217 -14.34 -5.35 -4.51
C ILE A 217 -13.11 -5.19 -5.41
N ALA A 218 -13.33 -4.91 -6.70
CA ALA A 218 -12.31 -4.42 -7.62
C ALA A 218 -12.83 -3.18 -8.36
N VAL A 219 -11.93 -2.33 -8.84
CA VAL A 219 -12.29 -1.10 -9.59
C VAL A 219 -11.45 -1.03 -10.86
N THR A 220 -12.07 -0.64 -11.96
CA THR A 220 -11.38 -0.28 -13.21
C THR A 220 -11.83 1.09 -13.67
N ILE A 221 -10.89 1.85 -14.22
CA ILE A 221 -11.20 3.08 -14.95
C ILE A 221 -11.42 2.70 -16.41
N GLU A 222 -12.60 3.03 -16.94
CA GLU A 222 -12.92 2.83 -18.35
C GLU A 222 -12.42 3.99 -19.19
N GLU A 223 -12.69 5.21 -18.73
CA GLU A 223 -12.26 6.45 -19.36
C GLU A 223 -11.85 7.48 -18.31
N MET A 224 -10.85 8.27 -18.65
CA MET A 224 -10.40 9.43 -17.88
C MET A 224 -9.91 10.47 -18.89
N MET A 225 -10.69 11.55 -19.06
CA MET A 225 -10.44 12.56 -20.09
C MET A 225 -10.85 13.97 -19.64
N PRO A 226 -10.24 15.03 -20.18
CA PRO A 226 -10.72 16.40 -19.98
C PRO A 226 -12.17 16.53 -20.41
N HIS A 227 -12.97 17.27 -19.63
CA HIS A 227 -14.36 17.55 -19.94
C HIS A 227 -14.48 18.46 -21.16
N GLU A 228 -15.36 18.14 -22.09
CA GLU A 228 -15.55 18.97 -23.29
C GLU A 228 -15.99 20.38 -22.91
N GLY A 229 -15.22 21.38 -23.32
CA GLY A 229 -15.50 22.80 -23.09
C GLY A 229 -15.15 23.32 -21.67
N ARG A 230 -14.41 22.52 -20.85
CA ARG A 230 -13.97 22.94 -19.52
C ARG A 230 -12.60 22.38 -19.16
N ASP A 231 -11.58 23.23 -19.17
CA ASP A 231 -10.20 22.85 -18.86
C ASP A 231 -9.96 22.57 -17.36
N ASP A 232 -10.90 22.98 -16.48
CA ASP A 232 -10.82 22.81 -15.03
C ASP A 232 -11.56 21.56 -14.52
N LEU A 233 -11.97 20.65 -15.42
CA LEU A 233 -12.77 19.47 -15.07
C LEU A 233 -12.28 18.23 -15.84
N ILE A 234 -12.15 17.12 -15.13
CA ILE A 234 -11.85 15.79 -15.71
C ILE A 234 -13.07 14.89 -15.54
N ASP A 235 -13.51 14.25 -16.61
CA ASP A 235 -14.52 13.20 -16.59
C ASP A 235 -13.86 11.85 -16.34
N ILE A 236 -14.37 11.12 -15.34
CA ILE A 236 -13.89 9.78 -14.98
C ILE A 236 -15.08 8.83 -14.99
N HIS A 237 -15.02 7.82 -15.85
CA HIS A 237 -15.97 6.71 -15.87
C HIS A 237 -15.33 5.46 -15.28
N ALA A 238 -15.93 4.92 -14.21
CA ALA A 238 -15.37 3.82 -13.47
C ALA A 238 -16.39 2.71 -13.19
N PHE A 239 -15.90 1.46 -13.19
CA PHE A 239 -16.68 0.30 -12.77
C PHE A 239 -16.16 -0.28 -11.46
N LEU A 240 -17.06 -0.40 -10.50
CA LEU A 240 -16.84 -1.15 -9.27
C LEU A 240 -17.42 -2.57 -9.45
N TYR A 241 -16.57 -3.56 -9.31
CA TYR A 241 -16.94 -4.97 -9.45
C TYR A 241 -17.13 -5.61 -8.08
N VAL A 242 -18.13 -6.48 -8.00
CA VAL A 242 -18.40 -7.39 -6.88
C VAL A 242 -18.69 -8.78 -7.39
N GLU A 243 -18.60 -9.82 -6.57
CA GLU A 243 -18.81 -11.20 -7.02
C GLU A 243 -20.28 -11.64 -7.05
N ARG A 244 -21.15 -11.02 -6.23
CA ARG A 244 -22.53 -11.48 -6.04
C ARG A 244 -23.54 -10.34 -6.15
N PRO A 245 -24.77 -10.59 -6.65
CA PRO A 245 -25.83 -9.59 -6.67
C PRO A 245 -26.17 -9.00 -5.28
N SER A 246 -26.12 -9.83 -4.22
CA SER A 246 -26.31 -9.37 -2.84
C SER A 246 -25.27 -8.32 -2.42
N GLN A 247 -24.02 -8.50 -2.81
CA GLN A 247 -22.93 -7.56 -2.57
C GLN A 247 -23.15 -6.24 -3.32
N LYS A 248 -23.66 -6.31 -4.57
CA LYS A 248 -24.08 -5.12 -5.34
C LYS A 248 -25.12 -4.31 -4.56
N GLY A 249 -26.12 -4.97 -3.97
CA GLY A 249 -27.12 -4.32 -3.13
C GLY A 249 -26.53 -3.59 -1.92
N ILE A 250 -25.52 -4.18 -1.27
CA ILE A 250 -24.83 -3.58 -0.12
C ILE A 250 -24.06 -2.31 -0.53
N ILE A 251 -23.33 -2.35 -1.64
CA ILE A 251 -22.58 -1.20 -2.14
C ILE A 251 -23.50 -0.11 -2.67
N LEU A 252 -24.60 -0.48 -3.33
CA LEU A 252 -25.59 0.48 -3.80
C LEU A 252 -26.27 1.19 -2.63
N GLY A 253 -26.65 0.44 -1.60
CA GLY A 253 -27.41 0.95 -0.46
C GLY A 253 -28.87 1.29 -0.81
N HIS A 254 -29.59 1.82 0.17
CA HIS A 254 -30.99 2.24 -0.05
C HIS A 254 -31.04 3.40 -1.08
N LYS A 255 -31.79 3.19 -2.17
CA LYS A 255 -31.91 4.16 -3.29
C LYS A 255 -30.60 4.72 -3.83
N GLY A 256 -29.48 3.99 -3.72
CA GLY A 256 -28.17 4.42 -4.22
C GLY A 256 -27.39 5.36 -3.28
N GLU A 257 -27.88 5.61 -2.07
CA GLU A 257 -27.24 6.56 -1.14
C GLU A 257 -25.81 6.18 -0.80
N ARG A 258 -25.52 4.88 -0.60
CA ARG A 258 -24.16 4.46 -0.28
C ARG A 258 -23.20 4.65 -1.45
N LEU A 259 -23.62 4.28 -2.68
CA LEU A 259 -22.79 4.51 -3.86
C LEU A 259 -22.49 5.99 -4.06
N LYS A 260 -23.47 6.86 -3.77
CA LYS A 260 -23.29 8.32 -3.80
C LYS A 260 -22.25 8.79 -2.77
N GLN A 261 -22.26 8.23 -1.55
CA GLN A 261 -21.28 8.53 -0.52
C GLN A 261 -19.86 8.06 -0.95
N VAL A 262 -19.75 6.84 -1.46
CA VAL A 262 -18.49 6.31 -2.02
C VAL A 262 -17.94 7.23 -3.11
N GLY A 263 -18.80 7.64 -4.06
CA GLY A 263 -18.41 8.56 -5.13
C GLY A 263 -17.98 9.93 -4.62
N ALA A 264 -18.66 10.47 -3.60
CA ALA A 264 -18.31 11.78 -3.03
C ALA A 264 -16.96 11.74 -2.29
N GLU A 265 -16.71 10.69 -1.50
CA GLU A 265 -15.45 10.54 -0.77
C GLU A 265 -14.28 10.25 -1.73
N ALA A 266 -14.48 9.35 -2.69
CA ALA A 266 -13.48 9.09 -3.72
C ALA A 266 -13.12 10.35 -4.49
N ARG A 267 -14.11 11.12 -4.96
CA ARG A 267 -13.90 12.36 -5.70
C ARG A 267 -13.06 13.36 -4.94
N LYS A 268 -13.28 13.55 -3.65
CA LYS A 268 -12.50 14.45 -2.80
C LYS A 268 -11.01 14.08 -2.80
N HIS A 269 -10.68 12.80 -2.70
CA HIS A 269 -9.30 12.34 -2.73
C HIS A 269 -8.70 12.40 -4.13
N ILE A 270 -9.48 12.11 -5.17
CA ILE A 270 -9.04 12.20 -6.56
C ILE A 270 -8.76 13.65 -6.95
N GLU A 271 -9.61 14.60 -6.58
CA GLU A 271 -9.39 16.03 -6.81
C GLU A 271 -8.12 16.53 -6.11
N ALA A 272 -7.84 16.03 -4.91
CA ALA A 272 -6.59 16.34 -4.20
C ALA A 272 -5.35 15.74 -4.90
N LEU A 273 -5.47 14.54 -5.48
CA LEU A 273 -4.40 13.90 -6.24
C LEU A 273 -4.10 14.63 -7.55
N LEU A 274 -5.16 14.93 -8.34
CA LEU A 274 -5.02 15.48 -9.68
C LEU A 274 -4.88 17.01 -9.72
N GLY A 275 -5.15 17.69 -8.58
CA GLY A 275 -5.12 19.15 -8.51
C GLY A 275 -6.20 19.86 -9.32
N THR A 276 -7.25 19.15 -9.77
CA THR A 276 -8.34 19.67 -10.58
C THR A 276 -9.67 19.08 -10.17
N ARG A 277 -10.79 19.68 -10.63
CA ARG A 277 -12.14 19.18 -10.38
C ARG A 277 -12.39 17.89 -11.15
N VAL A 278 -13.25 17.03 -10.58
CA VAL A 278 -13.58 15.74 -11.17
C VAL A 278 -15.09 15.52 -11.21
N TYR A 279 -15.59 15.12 -12.38
CA TYR A 279 -16.88 14.48 -12.52
C TYR A 279 -16.66 12.96 -12.50
N LEU A 280 -17.16 12.29 -11.46
CA LEU A 280 -17.01 10.85 -11.28
C LEU A 280 -18.35 10.14 -11.54
N ASP A 281 -18.39 9.36 -12.63
CA ASP A 281 -19.49 8.45 -12.95
C ASP A 281 -19.12 7.03 -12.55
N LEU A 282 -19.77 6.51 -11.51
CA LEU A 282 -19.44 5.24 -10.89
C LEU A 282 -20.56 4.22 -11.01
N HIS A 283 -20.29 3.11 -11.68
CA HIS A 283 -21.24 2.03 -11.89
C HIS A 283 -20.81 0.73 -11.20
N ILE A 284 -21.78 -0.09 -10.76
CA ILE A 284 -21.51 -1.39 -10.14
C ILE A 284 -21.84 -2.52 -11.09
N LYS A 285 -20.84 -3.39 -11.33
CA LYS A 285 -20.97 -4.63 -12.12
C LYS A 285 -20.79 -5.87 -11.24
N VAL A 286 -21.47 -6.96 -11.59
CA VAL A 286 -21.27 -8.27 -10.95
C VAL A 286 -20.40 -9.12 -11.86
N ALA A 287 -19.22 -9.51 -11.36
CA ALA A 287 -18.31 -10.46 -12.00
C ALA A 287 -18.18 -11.69 -11.10
N LYS A 288 -18.95 -12.73 -11.41
CA LYS A 288 -19.02 -13.93 -10.58
C LYS A 288 -17.66 -14.60 -10.43
N GLU A 289 -17.28 -14.90 -9.19
CA GLU A 289 -16.04 -15.63 -8.82
C GLU A 289 -14.77 -15.10 -9.49
N TRP A 290 -14.69 -13.80 -9.77
CA TRP A 290 -13.58 -13.19 -10.51
C TRP A 290 -12.21 -13.45 -9.85
N GLN A 291 -12.16 -13.63 -8.52
CA GLN A 291 -10.93 -13.93 -7.79
C GLN A 291 -10.34 -15.31 -8.11
N ARG A 292 -11.10 -16.19 -8.75
CA ARG A 292 -10.72 -17.58 -9.11
C ARG A 292 -10.56 -17.77 -10.60
N ASP A 293 -11.03 -16.82 -11.42
CA ASP A 293 -10.99 -16.89 -12.88
C ASP A 293 -9.75 -16.15 -13.43
N PRO A 294 -8.79 -16.85 -14.06
CA PRO A 294 -7.58 -16.22 -14.61
C PRO A 294 -7.86 -15.13 -15.68
N LYS A 295 -8.98 -15.27 -16.43
CA LYS A 295 -9.37 -14.30 -17.46
C LYS A 295 -9.90 -13.01 -16.82
N GLN A 296 -10.75 -13.17 -15.79
CA GLN A 296 -11.29 -12.03 -15.06
C GLN A 296 -10.17 -11.31 -14.29
N LEU A 297 -9.26 -12.04 -13.65
CA LEU A 297 -8.11 -11.44 -12.96
C LEU A 297 -7.30 -10.56 -13.91
N ARG A 298 -6.92 -11.06 -15.10
CA ARG A 298 -6.20 -10.27 -16.10
C ARG A 298 -6.98 -9.04 -16.55
N LYS A 299 -8.31 -9.15 -16.74
CA LYS A 299 -9.18 -8.04 -17.12
C LYS A 299 -9.23 -6.96 -16.04
N LEU A 300 -9.13 -7.34 -14.76
CA LEU A 300 -9.19 -6.45 -13.60
C LEU A 300 -7.80 -5.96 -13.15
N GLY A 301 -6.74 -6.30 -13.89
CA GLY A 301 -5.39 -5.80 -13.63
C GLY A 301 -4.56 -6.65 -12.64
N PHE A 302 -4.94 -7.95 -12.45
CA PHE A 302 -4.26 -8.85 -11.51
C PHE A 302 -3.54 -10.01 -12.20
#